data_1670d41d3eca8a4d96d0305bd89ac4b8
#
_entry.id   1670d41d3eca8a4d96d0305bd89ac4b8
#
_cell.length_a   1.000
_cell.length_b   1.000
_cell.length_c   1.000
_cell.angle_alpha   90.00
_cell.angle_beta   90.00
_cell.angle_gamma   90.00
#
_symmetry.space_group_name_H-M   'P 1'
#
loop_
_entity.id
_entity.type
_entity.pdbx_description
1 polymer ?
#
loop_
_entity_poly.entity_id
_entity_poly.type
_entity_poly.pdbx_seq_one_letter_code
_entity_poly.pdbx_strand_id
1 'polypeptide(L)'
;MSLDAARLKQLTGGNTVVTRGLNEAFFEYTAEFKLFFDTNYYPHVNDRTIFSSDRVVVIPFDRHFSKTEIDPTLKQRFRKPETVNFIFWWLFDGLKLSRTAEFKKRPQKVEAAIHAYEMHEDAFGDFTEECLVPDSNVIWKNEHKPSRIPLSVLYKLYEDWCGKTGRRAVNKSGIRDQLQARRIYQKSGKVNGVAHRDLCVGYLVKKEAWQLYTNQYDRDEIRSYVLTFNKDFQKYADE
;
A
#
# COMPACT_ATOMS: atom_id res chain seq x y z
N MET A 1 -0.24 0.24 -15.09
CA MET A 1 0.17 -1.19 -14.97
C MET A 1 -0.17 -1.64 -13.55
N SER A 2 -0.72 -2.85 -13.38
CA SER A 2 -1.04 -3.41 -12.06
C SER A 2 -0.35 -4.76 -11.90
N LEU A 3 0.19 -5.03 -10.70
CA LEU A 3 0.75 -6.32 -10.33
C LEU A 3 -0.32 -7.14 -9.60
N ASP A 4 -0.55 -8.35 -10.07
CA ASP A 4 -1.35 -9.34 -9.35
C ASP A 4 -0.48 -9.98 -8.26
N ALA A 5 -0.72 -9.57 -7.02
CA ALA A 5 0.05 -10.04 -5.87
C ALA A 5 -0.12 -11.54 -5.61
N ALA A 6 -1.30 -12.10 -5.87
CA ALA A 6 -1.54 -13.55 -5.71
C ALA A 6 -0.70 -14.34 -6.72
N ARG A 7 -0.70 -13.90 -7.98
CA ARG A 7 0.13 -14.51 -9.03
C ARG A 7 1.62 -14.35 -8.75
N LEU A 8 2.04 -13.18 -8.28
CA LEU A 8 3.42 -12.93 -7.89
C LEU A 8 3.86 -13.88 -6.76
N LYS A 9 3.03 -14.02 -5.72
CA LYS A 9 3.29 -14.96 -4.60
C LYS A 9 3.38 -16.40 -5.07
N GLN A 10 2.49 -16.82 -5.97
CA GLN A 10 2.52 -18.16 -6.55
C GLN A 10 3.82 -18.44 -7.31
N LEU A 11 4.26 -17.50 -8.16
CA LEU A 11 5.44 -17.66 -9.01
C LEU A 11 6.77 -17.53 -8.26
N THR A 12 6.80 -16.83 -7.12
CA THR A 12 8.03 -16.55 -6.35
C THR A 12 8.07 -17.29 -5.01
N GLY A 13 7.06 -18.08 -4.70
CA GLY A 13 6.91 -18.78 -3.40
C GLY A 13 7.52 -20.16 -3.32
N GLY A 14 8.14 -20.67 -4.39
CA GLY A 14 8.61 -22.05 -4.45
C GLY A 14 7.49 -23.11 -4.51
N ASN A 15 6.26 -22.68 -4.79
CA ASN A 15 5.12 -23.58 -4.92
C ASN A 15 5.11 -24.24 -6.29
N THR A 16 4.56 -25.46 -6.33
CA THR A 16 4.29 -26.15 -7.60
C THR A 16 3.19 -25.42 -8.36
N VAL A 17 3.44 -25.10 -9.61
CA VAL A 17 2.51 -24.46 -10.53
C VAL A 17 2.04 -25.47 -11.55
N VAL A 18 0.73 -25.64 -11.66
CA VAL A 18 0.12 -26.47 -12.72
C VAL A 18 -0.13 -25.59 -13.94
N THR A 19 0.37 -25.99 -15.07
CA THR A 19 0.19 -25.27 -16.34
C THR A 19 0.09 -26.23 -17.52
N ARG A 20 -0.25 -25.70 -18.69
CA ARG A 20 -0.25 -26.46 -19.94
C ARG A 20 0.09 -25.55 -21.11
N GLY A 21 0.73 -26.10 -22.12
CA GLY A 21 0.82 -25.47 -23.43
C GLY A 21 -0.51 -25.53 -24.19
N LEU A 22 -0.58 -24.82 -25.31
CA LEU A 22 -1.75 -24.86 -26.17
C LEU A 22 -1.91 -26.28 -26.74
N ASN A 23 -3.06 -26.93 -26.50
CA ASN A 23 -3.38 -28.29 -26.90
C ASN A 23 -2.45 -29.39 -26.30
N GLU A 24 -1.80 -29.11 -25.16
CA GLU A 24 -0.95 -30.08 -24.47
C GLU A 24 -1.59 -30.53 -23.15
N ALA A 25 -1.05 -31.63 -22.59
CA ALA A 25 -1.44 -32.10 -21.27
C ALA A 25 -0.98 -31.13 -20.17
N PHE A 26 -1.66 -31.18 -19.04
CA PHE A 26 -1.22 -30.42 -17.86
C PHE A 26 0.10 -31.01 -17.34
N PHE A 27 1.01 -30.13 -16.95
CA PHE A 27 2.23 -30.52 -16.25
C PHE A 27 2.45 -29.62 -15.04
N GLU A 28 3.16 -30.12 -14.08
CA GLU A 28 3.53 -29.46 -12.86
C GLU A 28 4.99 -29.07 -12.90
N TYR A 29 5.31 -27.86 -12.44
CA TYR A 29 6.69 -27.43 -12.23
C TYR A 29 6.82 -26.53 -11.02
N THR A 30 7.98 -26.57 -10.37
CA THR A 30 8.33 -25.62 -9.32
C THR A 30 9.10 -24.45 -9.93
N ALA A 31 8.60 -23.24 -9.71
CA ALA A 31 9.21 -22.03 -10.27
C ALA A 31 10.52 -21.70 -9.53
N GLU A 32 11.66 -21.77 -10.23
CA GLU A 32 13.00 -21.44 -9.69
C GLU A 32 13.59 -20.15 -10.26
N PHE A 33 12.82 -19.41 -11.05
CA PHE A 33 13.25 -18.16 -11.66
C PHE A 33 13.00 -16.95 -10.76
N LYS A 34 13.71 -15.86 -11.07
CA LYS A 34 13.46 -14.53 -10.48
C LYS A 34 12.83 -13.63 -11.53
N LEU A 35 11.87 -12.81 -11.10
CA LEU A 35 11.21 -11.85 -11.97
C LEU A 35 11.90 -10.49 -11.86
N PHE A 36 12.20 -9.90 -13.01
CA PHE A 36 12.74 -8.54 -13.12
C PHE A 36 11.77 -7.70 -13.93
N PHE A 37 11.43 -6.53 -13.40
CA PHE A 37 10.58 -5.55 -14.05
C PHE A 37 11.36 -4.26 -14.23
N ASP A 38 11.41 -3.76 -15.45
CA ASP A 38 11.94 -2.44 -15.78
C ASP A 38 10.76 -1.49 -16.03
N THR A 39 10.66 -0.42 -15.25
CA THR A 39 9.51 0.48 -15.27
C THR A 39 9.89 1.88 -14.80
N ASN A 40 9.24 2.90 -15.38
CA ASN A 40 9.40 4.29 -14.96
C ASN A 40 8.47 4.70 -13.81
N TYR A 41 7.46 3.89 -13.51
CA TYR A 41 6.45 4.17 -12.48
C TYR A 41 6.21 2.93 -11.65
N TYR A 42 5.96 3.11 -10.38
CA TYR A 42 5.56 2.00 -9.52
C TYR A 42 4.26 1.37 -10.02
N PRO A 43 4.24 0.06 -10.31
CA PRO A 43 3.00 -0.64 -10.65
C PRO A 43 2.06 -0.64 -9.46
N HIS A 44 0.76 -0.43 -9.68
CA HIS A 44 -0.22 -0.56 -8.61
C HIS A 44 -0.27 -2.00 -8.07
N VAL A 45 -0.35 -2.14 -6.74
CA VAL A 45 -0.39 -3.42 -6.03
C VAL A 45 -1.70 -3.55 -5.27
N ASN A 46 -2.42 -4.63 -5.50
CA ASN A 46 -3.70 -4.91 -4.84
C ASN A 46 -3.57 -5.53 -3.43
N ASP A 47 -2.37 -6.00 -3.05
CA ASP A 47 -2.11 -6.63 -1.75
C ASP A 47 -0.72 -6.26 -1.23
N ARG A 48 -0.68 -5.41 -0.21
CA ARG A 48 0.56 -4.87 0.39
C ARG A 48 1.43 -5.91 1.10
N THR A 49 0.90 -7.09 1.39
CA THR A 49 1.68 -8.15 2.06
C THR A 49 2.87 -8.65 1.24
N ILE A 50 2.95 -8.27 -0.05
CA ILE A 50 4.15 -8.54 -0.86
C ILE A 50 5.38 -7.77 -0.38
N PHE A 51 5.21 -6.59 0.23
CA PHE A 51 6.31 -5.79 0.77
C PHE A 51 6.87 -6.42 2.05
N SER A 52 6.00 -6.86 2.96
CA SER A 52 6.42 -7.49 4.23
C SER A 52 7.02 -8.90 4.06
N SER A 53 6.81 -9.53 2.90
CA SER A 53 7.31 -10.87 2.61
C SER A 53 8.65 -10.91 1.86
N ASP A 54 9.36 -9.79 1.78
CA ASP A 54 10.66 -9.65 1.09
C ASP A 54 10.65 -10.04 -0.40
N ARG A 55 9.46 -10.06 -1.02
CA ARG A 55 9.27 -10.49 -2.41
C ARG A 55 9.52 -9.38 -3.42
N VAL A 56 9.46 -8.14 -2.97
CA VAL A 56 9.67 -6.96 -3.82
C VAL A 56 10.96 -6.28 -3.41
N VAL A 57 11.84 -6.11 -4.37
CA VAL A 57 13.07 -5.34 -4.23
C VAL A 57 13.04 -4.23 -5.27
N VAL A 58 13.16 -2.98 -4.83
CA VAL A 58 13.22 -1.81 -5.71
C VAL A 58 14.65 -1.35 -5.81
N ILE A 59 15.19 -1.35 -7.03
CA ILE A 59 16.54 -0.84 -7.31
C ILE A 59 16.38 0.49 -8.05
N PRO A 60 16.54 1.64 -7.35
CA PRO A 60 16.32 2.94 -7.96
C PRO A 60 17.48 3.36 -8.86
N PHE A 61 17.15 3.82 -10.07
CA PHE A 61 18.07 4.44 -11.03
C PHE A 61 17.70 5.91 -11.18
N ASP A 62 18.13 6.74 -10.23
CA ASP A 62 17.67 8.14 -10.10
C ASP A 62 18.38 9.10 -11.06
N ARG A 63 19.50 8.66 -11.68
CA ARG A 63 20.25 9.55 -12.55
C ARG A 63 19.55 9.70 -13.89
N HIS A 64 19.20 10.94 -14.20
CA HIS A 64 18.77 11.35 -15.53
C HIS A 64 19.96 11.89 -16.32
N PHE A 65 20.11 11.41 -17.55
CA PHE A 65 21.13 11.93 -18.46
C PHE A 65 20.50 12.99 -19.37
N SER A 66 21.06 14.19 -19.38
CA SER A 66 20.68 15.24 -20.31
C SER A 66 21.01 14.85 -21.76
N LYS A 67 20.42 15.53 -22.72
CA LYS A 67 20.71 15.27 -24.15
C LYS A 67 22.21 15.39 -24.49
N THR A 68 22.93 16.23 -23.80
CA THR A 68 24.38 16.45 -23.98
C THR A 68 25.25 15.38 -23.34
N GLU A 69 24.72 14.62 -22.41
CA GLU A 69 25.43 13.52 -21.71
C GLU A 69 25.16 12.15 -22.36
N ILE A 70 24.19 12.07 -23.28
CA ILE A 70 23.87 10.81 -23.94
C ILE A 70 25.02 10.38 -24.85
N ASP A 71 25.58 9.21 -24.60
CA ASP A 71 26.54 8.55 -25.48
C ASP A 71 25.79 7.65 -26.49
N PRO A 72 25.67 8.06 -27.76
CA PRO A 72 24.98 7.26 -28.78
C PRO A 72 25.70 5.95 -29.10
N THR A 73 26.98 5.81 -28.73
CA THR A 73 27.78 4.62 -28.98
C THR A 73 27.71 3.60 -27.84
N LEU A 74 27.07 3.93 -26.74
CA LEU A 74 27.05 3.12 -25.51
C LEU A 74 26.63 1.66 -25.80
N LYS A 75 25.54 1.44 -26.56
CA LYS A 75 25.08 0.10 -26.93
C LYS A 75 26.10 -0.70 -27.72
N GLN A 76 26.88 -0.03 -28.59
CA GLN A 76 27.94 -0.68 -29.36
C GLN A 76 29.13 -1.03 -28.48
N ARG A 77 29.49 -0.15 -27.53
CA ARG A 77 30.56 -0.40 -26.55
C ARG A 77 30.25 -1.61 -25.67
N PHE A 78 29.01 -1.80 -25.25
CA PHE A 78 28.59 -2.98 -24.47
C PHE A 78 28.71 -4.31 -25.23
N ARG A 79 28.78 -4.27 -26.57
CA ARG A 79 28.96 -5.49 -27.40
C ARG A 79 30.42 -5.85 -27.64
N LYS A 80 31.37 -4.99 -27.25
CA LYS A 80 32.80 -5.29 -27.39
C LYS A 80 33.24 -6.41 -26.45
N PRO A 81 34.04 -7.37 -26.91
CA PRO A 81 34.49 -8.51 -26.09
C PRO A 81 35.13 -8.08 -24.76
N GLU A 82 35.90 -6.99 -24.74
CA GLU A 82 36.53 -6.46 -23.53
C GLU A 82 35.52 -6.00 -22.51
N THR A 83 34.44 -5.34 -22.98
CA THR A 83 33.35 -4.85 -22.09
C THR A 83 32.55 -6.01 -21.57
N VAL A 84 32.25 -7.00 -22.42
CA VAL A 84 31.51 -8.21 -22.00
C VAL A 84 32.29 -8.98 -20.94
N ASN A 85 33.64 -9.12 -21.16
CA ASN A 85 34.54 -9.78 -20.21
C ASN A 85 34.58 -9.02 -18.86
N PHE A 86 34.68 -7.68 -18.92
CA PHE A 86 34.61 -6.84 -17.70
C PHE A 86 33.30 -7.04 -16.93
N ILE A 87 32.16 -7.01 -17.63
CA ILE A 87 30.84 -7.22 -17.01
C ILE A 87 30.75 -8.60 -16.38
N PHE A 88 31.27 -9.63 -17.06
CA PHE A 88 31.30 -10.99 -16.52
C PHE A 88 32.06 -11.05 -15.19
N TRP A 89 33.25 -10.50 -15.12
CA TRP A 89 34.06 -10.50 -13.90
C TRP A 89 33.41 -9.65 -12.80
N TRP A 90 32.83 -8.51 -13.13
CA TRP A 90 32.06 -7.69 -12.19
C TRP A 90 30.89 -8.45 -11.58
N LEU A 91 30.10 -9.18 -12.40
CA LEU A 91 29.03 -10.04 -11.93
C LEU A 91 29.54 -11.19 -11.06
N PHE A 92 30.68 -11.79 -11.43
CA PHE A 92 31.30 -12.87 -10.68
C PHE A 92 31.78 -12.40 -9.29
N ASP A 93 32.32 -11.21 -9.18
CA ASP A 93 32.69 -10.61 -7.89
C ASP A 93 31.42 -10.28 -7.07
N GLY A 94 30.35 -9.81 -7.69
CA GLY A 94 29.04 -9.68 -7.06
C GLY A 94 28.51 -11.00 -6.51
N LEU A 95 28.71 -12.09 -7.25
CA LEU A 95 28.33 -13.44 -6.78
C LEU A 95 29.15 -13.87 -5.55
N LYS A 96 30.44 -13.57 -5.51
CA LYS A 96 31.26 -13.84 -4.32
C LYS A 96 30.75 -13.04 -3.11
N LEU A 97 30.50 -11.73 -3.29
CA LEU A 97 29.96 -10.87 -2.26
C LEU A 97 28.59 -11.35 -1.76
N SER A 98 27.74 -11.87 -2.64
CA SER A 98 26.41 -12.37 -2.28
C SER A 98 26.44 -13.54 -1.28
N ARG A 99 27.58 -14.21 -1.14
CA ARG A 99 27.80 -15.31 -0.19
C ARG A 99 28.31 -14.85 1.17
N THR A 100 28.61 -13.58 1.32
CA THR A 100 29.11 -12.99 2.57
C THR A 100 27.95 -12.59 3.49
N ALA A 101 28.22 -12.47 4.81
CA ALA A 101 27.24 -12.02 5.78
C ALA A 101 26.82 -10.55 5.57
N GLU A 102 27.72 -9.71 5.02
CA GLU A 102 27.45 -8.30 4.73
C GLU A 102 26.37 -8.14 3.65
N PHE A 103 26.34 -9.03 2.67
CA PHE A 103 25.36 -8.98 1.59
C PHE A 103 23.92 -9.32 2.07
N LYS A 104 23.76 -9.90 3.25
CA LYS A 104 22.45 -10.16 3.86
C LYS A 104 21.72 -8.89 4.27
N LYS A 105 22.45 -7.78 4.42
CA LYS A 105 21.87 -6.46 4.71
C LYS A 105 21.56 -5.74 3.39
N ARG A 106 20.32 -5.35 3.22
CA ARG A 106 19.96 -4.52 2.07
C ARG A 106 20.62 -3.14 2.16
N PRO A 107 21.10 -2.58 1.05
CA PRO A 107 21.56 -1.20 1.02
C PRO A 107 20.44 -0.24 1.45
N GLN A 108 20.77 0.77 2.24
CA GLN A 108 19.80 1.76 2.75
C GLN A 108 18.96 2.40 1.62
N LYS A 109 19.58 2.66 0.45
CA LYS A 109 18.90 3.23 -0.72
C LYS A 109 17.82 2.30 -1.26
N VAL A 110 18.04 0.99 -1.24
CA VAL A 110 17.05 -0.03 -1.66
C VAL A 110 15.91 -0.10 -0.65
N GLU A 111 16.21 -0.12 0.64
CA GLU A 111 15.18 -0.12 1.69
C GLU A 111 14.31 1.13 1.63
N ALA A 112 14.92 2.31 1.46
CA ALA A 112 14.19 3.56 1.31
C ALA A 112 13.27 3.54 0.07
N ALA A 113 13.72 2.98 -1.05
CA ALA A 113 12.90 2.87 -2.25
C ALA A 113 11.74 1.88 -2.10
N ILE A 114 11.94 0.75 -1.42
CA ILE A 114 10.87 -0.20 -1.08
C ILE A 114 9.83 0.47 -0.19
N HIS A 115 10.28 1.17 0.87
CA HIS A 115 9.40 1.89 1.77
C HIS A 115 8.61 3.00 1.06
N ALA A 116 9.26 3.77 0.18
CA ALA A 116 8.59 4.79 -0.63
C ALA A 116 7.50 4.19 -1.53
N TYR A 117 7.78 3.03 -2.14
CA TYR A 117 6.79 2.32 -2.94
C TYR A 117 5.62 1.81 -2.08
N GLU A 118 5.91 1.21 -0.93
CA GLU A 118 4.89 0.77 0.02
C GLU A 118 3.98 1.92 0.47
N MET A 119 4.56 3.06 0.82
CA MET A 119 3.82 4.27 1.20
C MET A 119 2.98 4.82 0.05
N HIS A 120 3.51 4.81 -1.18
CA HIS A 120 2.76 5.23 -2.37
C HIS A 120 1.48 4.38 -2.58
N GLU A 121 1.51 3.11 -2.19
CA GLU A 121 0.37 2.19 -2.29
C GLU A 121 -0.55 2.20 -1.04
N ASP A 122 -0.28 3.06 -0.03
CA ASP A 122 -1.11 3.16 1.17
C ASP A 122 -2.26 4.17 1.05
N ALA A 123 -3.12 3.97 0.07
CA ALA A 123 -4.30 4.84 -0.09
C ALA A 123 -5.18 4.91 1.16
N PHE A 124 -5.26 3.83 1.96
CA PHE A 124 -6.03 3.85 3.20
C PHE A 124 -5.32 4.59 4.34
N GLY A 125 -3.99 4.56 4.38
CA GLY A 125 -3.21 5.38 5.30
C GLY A 125 -3.41 6.87 5.02
N ASP A 126 -3.27 7.28 3.77
CA ASP A 126 -3.51 8.67 3.33
C ASP A 126 -4.94 9.13 3.63
N PHE A 127 -5.94 8.27 3.34
CA PHE A 127 -7.33 8.53 3.71
C PHE A 127 -7.49 8.73 5.23
N THR A 128 -6.87 7.87 6.03
CA THR A 128 -6.95 7.96 7.49
C THR A 128 -6.33 9.25 7.98
N GLU A 129 -5.16 9.62 7.46
CA GLU A 129 -4.49 10.87 7.82
C GLU A 129 -5.28 12.10 7.38
N GLU A 130 -5.82 12.10 6.19
CA GLU A 130 -6.53 13.27 5.63
C GLU A 130 -7.96 13.42 6.16
N CYS A 131 -8.69 12.31 6.33
CA CYS A 131 -10.12 12.33 6.63
C CYS A 131 -10.48 12.04 8.08
N LEU A 132 -9.60 11.39 8.85
CA LEU A 132 -9.91 10.95 10.19
C LEU A 132 -9.02 11.64 11.24
N VAL A 133 -9.52 11.71 12.46
CA VAL A 133 -8.78 12.18 13.63
C VAL A 133 -8.88 11.14 14.74
N PRO A 134 -7.75 10.76 15.40
CA PRO A 134 -7.80 9.87 16.55
C PRO A 134 -8.64 10.47 17.68
N ASP A 135 -9.48 9.67 18.31
CA ASP A 135 -10.30 10.12 19.44
C ASP A 135 -9.50 10.38 20.71
N SER A 136 -8.27 9.88 20.80
CA SER A 136 -7.32 10.24 21.85
C SER A 136 -6.97 11.73 21.87
N ASN A 137 -7.17 12.43 20.74
CA ASN A 137 -6.95 13.86 20.60
C ASN A 137 -8.22 14.69 20.89
N VAL A 138 -9.27 14.02 21.39
CA VAL A 138 -10.58 14.63 21.62
C VAL A 138 -10.91 14.55 23.10
N ILE A 139 -11.54 15.61 23.64
CA ILE A 139 -12.01 15.63 25.01
C ILE A 139 -13.48 15.23 25.02
N TRP A 140 -13.80 14.22 25.81
CA TRP A 140 -15.14 13.68 25.95
C TRP A 140 -15.86 14.29 27.16
N LYS A 141 -17.17 14.46 27.04
CA LYS A 141 -18.03 15.01 28.14
C LYS A 141 -18.08 14.13 29.37
N ASN A 142 -18.02 12.83 29.15
CA ASN A 142 -18.14 11.80 30.19
C ASN A 142 -16.94 10.84 30.11
N GLU A 143 -17.02 9.68 30.79
CA GLU A 143 -16.03 8.63 30.69
C GLU A 143 -15.73 8.30 29.22
N HIS A 144 -14.45 8.32 28.90
CA HIS A 144 -13.97 8.06 27.55
C HIS A 144 -14.38 6.66 27.10
N LYS A 145 -15.27 6.60 26.11
CA LYS A 145 -15.56 5.37 25.38
C LYS A 145 -15.02 5.57 23.96
N PRO A 146 -14.23 4.61 23.44
CA PRO A 146 -13.68 4.76 22.10
C PRO A 146 -14.80 5.01 21.08
N SER A 147 -14.60 5.98 20.23
CA SER A 147 -15.50 6.28 19.12
C SER A 147 -15.60 5.09 18.18
N ARG A 148 -16.74 4.93 17.53
CA ARG A 148 -17.01 3.81 16.62
C ARG A 148 -17.68 4.33 15.38
N ILE A 149 -17.10 4.00 14.22
CA ILE A 149 -17.68 4.29 12.91
C ILE A 149 -18.02 2.94 12.26
N PRO A 150 -19.28 2.68 11.88
CA PRO A 150 -19.60 1.47 11.12
C PRO A 150 -18.83 1.44 9.80
N LEU A 151 -18.33 0.26 9.43
CA LEU A 151 -17.58 0.09 8.19
C LEU A 151 -18.38 0.53 6.95
N SER A 152 -19.71 0.36 6.99
CA SER A 152 -20.60 0.83 5.90
C SER A 152 -20.51 2.34 5.71
N VAL A 153 -20.46 3.11 6.78
CA VAL A 153 -20.35 4.57 6.77
C VAL A 153 -18.96 5.01 6.39
N LEU A 154 -17.95 4.42 7.02
CA LEU A 154 -16.54 4.72 6.71
C LEU A 154 -16.21 4.46 5.24
N TYR A 155 -16.76 3.37 4.68
CA TYR A 155 -16.54 2.98 3.30
C TYR A 155 -17.13 3.98 2.31
N LYS A 156 -18.28 4.55 2.58
CA LYS A 156 -18.87 5.61 1.75
C LYS A 156 -17.95 6.84 1.68
N LEU A 157 -17.48 7.30 2.82
CA LEU A 157 -16.52 8.42 2.86
C LEU A 157 -15.22 8.08 2.11
N TYR A 158 -14.74 6.85 2.24
CA TYR A 158 -13.55 6.38 1.54
C TYR A 158 -13.74 6.31 0.02
N GLU A 159 -14.90 5.81 -0.46
CA GLU A 159 -15.22 5.77 -1.89
C GLU A 159 -15.29 7.19 -2.47
N ASP A 160 -15.97 8.11 -1.77
CA ASP A 160 -16.08 9.51 -2.17
C ASP A 160 -14.70 10.20 -2.23
N TRP A 161 -13.87 9.96 -1.21
CA TRP A 161 -12.50 10.47 -1.17
C TRP A 161 -11.66 9.91 -2.32
N CYS A 162 -11.71 8.61 -2.58
CA CYS A 162 -11.02 7.99 -3.71
C CYS A 162 -11.47 8.60 -5.05
N GLY A 163 -12.78 8.79 -5.25
CA GLY A 163 -13.32 9.38 -6.46
C GLY A 163 -12.82 10.81 -6.70
N LYS A 164 -12.74 11.63 -5.66
CA LYS A 164 -12.26 13.02 -5.75
C LYS A 164 -10.74 13.15 -5.87
N THR A 165 -9.99 12.21 -5.31
CA THR A 165 -8.52 12.18 -5.38
C THR A 165 -7.97 11.40 -6.58
N GLY A 166 -8.87 10.84 -7.44
CA GLY A 166 -8.49 10.06 -8.62
C GLY A 166 -7.90 8.68 -8.28
N ARG A 167 -8.14 8.19 -7.07
CA ARG A 167 -7.66 6.88 -6.60
C ARG A 167 -8.71 5.79 -6.85
N ARG A 168 -8.26 4.56 -6.98
CA ARG A 168 -9.14 3.40 -7.06
C ARG A 168 -9.47 2.89 -5.66
N ALA A 169 -10.76 2.89 -5.31
CA ALA A 169 -11.21 2.32 -4.04
C ALA A 169 -11.01 0.79 -4.02
N VAL A 170 -10.47 0.29 -2.91
CA VAL A 170 -10.50 -1.15 -2.60
C VAL A 170 -11.89 -1.50 -2.05
N ASN A 171 -12.27 -2.77 -2.12
CA ASN A 171 -13.58 -3.20 -1.63
C ASN A 171 -13.66 -3.18 -0.08
N LYS A 172 -14.88 -3.34 0.45
CA LYS A 172 -15.12 -3.35 1.91
C LYS A 172 -14.32 -4.40 2.66
N SER A 173 -14.05 -5.56 2.05
CA SER A 173 -13.20 -6.58 2.66
C SER A 173 -11.77 -6.08 2.81
N GLY A 174 -11.23 -5.45 1.78
CA GLY A 174 -9.88 -4.86 1.83
C GLY A 174 -9.76 -3.77 2.91
N ILE A 175 -10.80 -2.92 3.10
CA ILE A 175 -10.79 -1.95 4.21
C ILE A 175 -10.87 -2.65 5.57
N ARG A 176 -11.66 -3.72 5.71
CA ARG A 176 -11.68 -4.51 6.95
C ARG A 176 -10.29 -5.04 7.29
N ASP A 177 -9.59 -5.60 6.33
CA ASP A 177 -8.22 -6.13 6.50
C ASP A 177 -7.25 -5.00 6.91
N GLN A 178 -7.38 -3.81 6.34
CA GLN A 178 -6.61 -2.62 6.72
C GLN A 178 -6.90 -2.18 8.16
N LEU A 179 -8.16 -2.17 8.59
CA LEU A 179 -8.53 -1.86 9.97
C LEU A 179 -7.97 -2.88 10.97
N GLN A 180 -8.00 -4.18 10.61
CA GLN A 180 -7.44 -5.25 11.43
C GLN A 180 -5.91 -5.12 11.55
N ALA A 181 -5.21 -4.90 10.45
CA ALA A 181 -3.77 -4.71 10.43
C ALA A 181 -3.31 -3.54 11.32
N ARG A 182 -4.13 -2.47 11.37
CA ARG A 182 -3.87 -1.29 12.22
C ARG A 182 -4.40 -1.41 13.65
N ARG A 183 -5.03 -2.54 14.02
CA ARG A 183 -5.62 -2.78 15.35
C ARG A 183 -6.70 -1.78 15.75
N ILE A 184 -7.41 -1.23 14.78
CA ILE A 184 -8.52 -0.30 14.96
C ILE A 184 -9.87 -0.90 14.50
N TYR A 185 -9.96 -2.21 14.51
CA TYR A 185 -11.12 -2.99 14.12
C TYR A 185 -11.86 -3.61 15.30
N GLN A 186 -13.18 -3.56 15.27
CA GLN A 186 -14.07 -4.31 16.16
C GLN A 186 -15.14 -5.04 15.36
N LYS A 187 -15.31 -6.35 15.59
CA LYS A 187 -16.22 -7.23 14.83
C LYS A 187 -17.68 -6.83 14.94
N SER A 188 -18.11 -6.39 16.11
CA SER A 188 -19.50 -5.98 16.36
C SER A 188 -19.60 -5.04 17.56
N GLY A 189 -20.60 -4.18 17.57
CA GLY A 189 -20.88 -3.26 18.67
C GLY A 189 -22.13 -2.43 18.43
N LYS A 190 -22.54 -1.66 19.43
CA LYS A 190 -23.65 -0.72 19.30
C LYS A 190 -23.11 0.69 19.05
N VAL A 191 -23.73 1.40 18.10
CA VAL A 191 -23.50 2.81 17.82
C VAL A 191 -24.87 3.50 17.81
N ASN A 192 -25.04 4.53 18.63
CA ASN A 192 -26.33 5.23 18.81
C ASN A 192 -27.51 4.28 19.10
N GLY A 193 -27.27 3.23 19.91
CA GLY A 193 -28.28 2.23 20.25
C GLY A 193 -28.50 1.12 19.21
N VAL A 194 -27.99 1.29 18.00
CA VAL A 194 -28.13 0.32 16.90
C VAL A 194 -26.94 -0.63 16.85
N ALA A 195 -27.20 -1.92 16.66
CA ALA A 195 -26.15 -2.93 16.50
C ALA A 195 -25.56 -2.89 15.09
N HIS A 196 -24.24 -2.84 15.01
CA HIS A 196 -23.50 -2.87 13.76
C HIS A 196 -22.45 -3.98 13.77
N ARG A 197 -22.14 -4.49 12.58
CA ARG A 197 -20.99 -5.36 12.32
C ARG A 197 -19.88 -4.54 11.66
N ASP A 198 -18.63 -4.95 11.90
CA ASP A 198 -17.43 -4.34 11.31
C ASP A 198 -17.36 -2.83 11.62
N LEU A 199 -16.61 -2.49 12.63
CA LEU A 199 -16.49 -1.13 13.14
C LEU A 199 -15.02 -0.68 13.09
N CYS A 200 -14.80 0.56 12.68
CA CYS A 200 -13.58 1.30 12.95
C CYS A 200 -13.68 1.92 14.34
N VAL A 201 -12.67 1.75 15.17
CA VAL A 201 -12.65 2.19 16.58
C VAL A 201 -11.54 3.19 16.81
N GLY A 202 -11.81 4.19 17.64
CA GLY A 202 -10.80 5.16 18.06
C GLY A 202 -10.59 6.33 17.09
N TYR A 203 -11.52 6.56 16.16
CA TYR A 203 -11.45 7.66 15.21
C TYR A 203 -12.77 8.38 15.02
N LEU A 204 -12.68 9.67 14.69
CA LEU A 204 -13.78 10.51 14.26
C LEU A 204 -13.46 11.10 12.88
N VAL A 205 -14.48 11.54 12.15
CA VAL A 205 -14.32 12.18 10.84
C VAL A 205 -13.96 13.66 11.05
N LYS A 206 -12.96 14.17 10.35
CA LYS A 206 -12.63 15.60 10.34
C LYS A 206 -13.75 16.40 9.65
N LYS A 207 -14.05 17.60 10.16
CA LYS A 207 -15.07 18.49 9.59
C LYS A 207 -14.75 18.87 8.14
N GLU A 208 -13.50 19.18 7.88
CA GLU A 208 -12.98 19.56 6.57
C GLU A 208 -13.17 18.42 5.56
N ALA A 209 -12.83 17.18 5.96
CA ALA A 209 -13.01 16.00 5.13
C ALA A 209 -14.49 15.72 4.84
N TRP A 210 -15.36 15.86 5.84
CA TRP A 210 -16.79 15.72 5.65
C TRP A 210 -17.35 16.77 4.68
N GLN A 211 -16.90 18.02 4.75
CA GLN A 211 -17.33 19.08 3.84
C GLN A 211 -16.81 18.87 2.41
N LEU A 212 -15.57 18.45 2.28
CA LEU A 212 -14.87 18.38 1.00
C LEU A 212 -15.19 17.07 0.24
N TYR A 213 -15.23 15.95 0.94
CA TYR A 213 -15.26 14.62 0.29
C TYR A 213 -16.64 13.98 0.25
N THR A 214 -17.55 14.21 1.24
CA THR A 214 -18.87 13.58 1.21
C THR A 214 -19.75 14.08 0.07
N ASN A 215 -20.42 13.13 -0.60
CA ASN A 215 -21.45 13.46 -1.57
C ASN A 215 -22.75 13.90 -0.85
N GLN A 216 -23.70 14.43 -1.61
CA GLN A 216 -24.95 14.97 -1.07
C GLN A 216 -25.82 13.88 -0.38
N TYR A 217 -25.77 12.64 -0.85
CA TYR A 217 -26.63 11.57 -0.37
C TYR A 217 -26.16 10.95 0.96
N ASP A 218 -24.83 10.92 1.17
CA ASP A 218 -24.24 10.27 2.36
C ASP A 218 -23.92 11.28 3.48
N ARG A 219 -24.13 12.57 3.24
CA ARG A 219 -23.71 13.66 4.11
C ARG A 219 -24.35 13.59 5.49
N ASP A 220 -25.66 13.31 5.56
CA ASP A 220 -26.40 13.24 6.83
C ASP A 220 -26.02 12.00 7.64
N GLU A 221 -25.80 10.86 6.97
CA GLU A 221 -25.38 9.62 7.64
C GLU A 221 -24.00 9.75 8.27
N ILE A 222 -23.05 10.38 7.57
CA ILE A 222 -21.67 10.59 8.06
C ILE A 222 -21.62 11.66 9.16
N ARG A 223 -22.55 12.62 9.16
CA ARG A 223 -22.54 13.78 10.07
C ARG A 223 -22.42 13.42 11.55
N SER A 224 -23.07 12.35 12.00
CA SER A 224 -23.03 11.94 13.41
C SER A 224 -21.66 11.45 13.88
N TYR A 225 -20.74 11.16 12.95
CA TYR A 225 -19.36 10.72 13.21
C TYR A 225 -18.33 11.83 13.05
N VAL A 226 -18.77 13.02 12.64
CA VAL A 226 -17.91 14.18 12.47
C VAL A 226 -17.58 14.79 13.82
N LEU A 227 -16.32 15.06 14.09
CA LEU A 227 -15.81 15.60 15.35
C LEU A 227 -16.65 16.77 15.88
N THR A 228 -16.96 17.77 15.05
CA THR A 228 -17.66 19.00 15.46
C THR A 228 -19.14 18.77 15.81
N PHE A 229 -19.77 17.69 15.29
CA PHE A 229 -21.19 17.41 15.48
C PHE A 229 -21.45 16.22 16.41
N ASN A 230 -20.39 15.56 16.87
CA ASN A 230 -20.54 14.43 17.78
C ASN A 230 -20.99 14.93 19.15
N LYS A 231 -22.11 14.39 19.66
CA LYS A 231 -22.75 14.81 20.92
C LYS A 231 -21.93 14.48 22.17
N ASP A 232 -21.08 13.47 22.06
CA ASP A 232 -20.26 13.00 23.17
C ASP A 232 -18.93 13.80 23.28
N PHE A 233 -18.71 14.71 22.36
CA PHE A 233 -17.55 15.58 22.30
C PHE A 233 -17.82 16.93 22.99
N GLN A 234 -16.84 17.40 23.75
CA GLN A 234 -16.81 18.74 24.32
C GLN A 234 -15.62 19.51 23.74
N LYS A 235 -15.91 20.60 23.03
CA LYS A 235 -14.87 21.51 22.58
C LYS A 235 -14.34 22.29 23.78
N TYR A 236 -13.03 22.33 24.03
CA TYR A 236 -12.44 23.37 24.84
C TYR A 236 -12.68 24.69 24.11
N ALA A 237 -13.24 25.66 24.80
CA ALA A 237 -13.15 27.03 24.37
C ALA A 237 -11.64 27.35 24.44
N ASP A 238 -11.07 27.74 23.30
CA ASP A 238 -9.74 28.32 23.27
C ASP A 238 -9.76 29.51 24.21
N GLU A 239 -9.01 29.42 25.32
CA GLU A 239 -8.65 30.56 26.12
C GLU A 239 -7.63 31.42 25.38
#